data_3f54cf6df0a6ccecc5199b1fb7ab44e8
#
_entry.id   3f54cf6df0a6ccecc5199b1fb7ab44e8
#
_cell.length_a   1.000
_cell.length_b   1.000
_cell.length_c   1.000
_cell.angle_alpha   90.00
_cell.angle_beta   90.00
_cell.angle_gamma   90.00
#
_symmetry.space_group_name_H-M   'P 1'
#
loop_
_entity.id
_entity.type
_entity.pdbx_description
1 polymer ?
#
loop_
_entity_poly.entity_id
_entity_poly.type
_entity_poly.pdbx_seq_one_letter_code
_entity_poly.pdbx_strand_id
1 'polypeptide(L)'
;PDVLKNSTPEQFAAIAGKVLNELNYVHPFREGNGRTQEAFLSELGRQYGHNVDLSVITRARMVSASIAGTQDPDHPAMAALLTDATAPARARALKELMQDLGSGPAARPLDDLVIRTAAPGETVSGIFKSRTSLSGAFETPDGIVAVPVADLRNAVRQDGGYAVLDL
;
A
#
# COMPACT_ATOMS: atom_id res chain seq x y z
N PRO A 1 25.18 -2.16 -14.74
CA PRO A 1 24.34 -3.35 -14.73
C PRO A 1 22.92 -2.92 -14.42
N ASP A 2 21.99 -3.51 -15.14
CA ASP A 2 20.60 -3.17 -15.02
C ASP A 2 20.00 -3.91 -13.82
N VAL A 3 20.00 -3.25 -12.68
CA VAL A 3 19.59 -3.83 -11.39
C VAL A 3 18.11 -4.20 -11.32
N LEU A 4 17.29 -3.65 -12.23
CA LEU A 4 15.87 -3.97 -12.33
C LEU A 4 15.58 -5.16 -13.24
N LYS A 5 16.56 -5.59 -14.03
CA LYS A 5 16.37 -6.72 -14.95
C LYS A 5 16.17 -8.01 -14.15
N ASN A 6 15.02 -8.68 -14.40
CA ASN A 6 14.59 -9.89 -13.69
C ASN A 6 14.37 -9.70 -12.18
N SER A 7 14.07 -8.47 -11.73
CA SER A 7 13.73 -8.20 -10.34
C SER A 7 12.37 -8.82 -9.97
N THR A 8 12.22 -9.23 -8.70
CA THR A 8 10.90 -9.54 -8.15
C THR A 8 10.10 -8.25 -7.92
N PRO A 9 8.76 -8.33 -7.74
CA PRO A 9 7.96 -7.14 -7.39
C PRO A 9 8.51 -6.38 -6.18
N GLU A 10 8.99 -7.09 -5.15
CA GLU A 10 9.56 -6.50 -3.94
C GLU A 10 10.91 -5.79 -4.22
N GLN A 11 11.76 -6.41 -5.02
CA GLN A 11 13.05 -5.82 -5.43
C GLN A 11 12.82 -4.58 -6.30
N PHE A 12 11.87 -4.65 -7.25
CA PHE A 12 11.45 -3.50 -8.04
C PHE A 12 10.93 -2.38 -7.14
N ALA A 13 10.00 -2.69 -6.23
CA ALA A 13 9.40 -1.72 -5.31
C ALA A 13 10.44 -1.04 -4.41
N ALA A 14 11.43 -1.78 -3.92
CA ALA A 14 12.50 -1.22 -3.08
C ALA A 14 13.34 -0.20 -3.84
N ILE A 15 13.72 -0.49 -5.10
CA ILE A 15 14.53 0.41 -5.93
C ILE A 15 13.68 1.61 -6.40
N ALA A 16 12.50 1.34 -6.94
CA ALA A 16 11.61 2.39 -7.44
C ALA A 16 11.13 3.33 -6.32
N GLY A 17 10.96 2.80 -5.09
CA GLY A 17 10.63 3.59 -3.91
C GLY A 17 11.70 4.61 -3.54
N LYS A 18 12.96 4.21 -3.58
CA LYS A 18 14.09 5.14 -3.37
C LYS A 18 14.12 6.24 -4.43
N VAL A 19 13.99 5.87 -5.70
CA VAL A 19 13.95 6.85 -6.80
C VAL A 19 12.77 7.81 -6.63
N LEU A 20 11.60 7.31 -6.21
CA LEU A 20 10.43 8.16 -5.98
C LEU A 20 10.63 9.12 -4.80
N ASN A 21 11.28 8.68 -3.71
CA ASN A 21 11.65 9.57 -2.61
C ASN A 21 12.57 10.70 -3.07
N GLU A 22 13.57 10.40 -3.90
CA GLU A 22 14.45 11.41 -4.47
C GLU A 22 13.69 12.39 -5.39
N LEU A 23 12.80 11.88 -6.24
CA LEU A 23 11.95 12.72 -7.10
C LEU A 23 11.02 13.62 -6.29
N ASN A 24 10.49 13.14 -5.17
CA ASN A 24 9.70 13.94 -4.25
C ASN A 24 10.51 15.07 -3.61
N TYR A 25 11.75 14.78 -3.23
CA TYR A 25 12.66 15.77 -2.64
C TYR A 25 13.04 16.88 -3.64
N VAL A 26 13.39 16.51 -4.88
CA VAL A 26 13.78 17.46 -5.93
C VAL A 26 12.60 18.34 -6.37
N HIS A 27 11.39 17.78 -6.41
CA HIS A 27 10.13 18.45 -6.76
C HIS A 27 10.26 19.41 -7.98
N PRO A 28 10.65 18.89 -9.17
CA PRO A 28 11.20 19.72 -10.25
C PRO A 28 10.18 20.64 -10.93
N PHE A 29 8.89 20.43 -10.75
CA PHE A 29 7.85 21.21 -11.40
C PHE A 29 7.03 22.03 -10.39
N ARG A 30 6.51 23.18 -10.83
CA ARG A 30 5.59 24.00 -10.03
C ARG A 30 4.26 23.25 -9.76
N GLU A 31 3.78 22.52 -10.78
CA GLU A 31 2.58 21.69 -10.72
C GLU A 31 2.78 20.41 -11.54
N GLY A 32 1.99 19.37 -11.24
CA GLY A 32 1.98 18.13 -11.99
C GLY A 32 3.03 17.09 -11.57
N ASN A 33 3.78 17.33 -10.49
CA ASN A 33 4.78 16.37 -10.02
C ASN A 33 4.16 14.99 -9.78
N GLY A 34 3.01 14.89 -9.12
CA GLY A 34 2.32 13.61 -8.88
C GLY A 34 2.00 12.87 -10.18
N ARG A 35 1.38 13.54 -11.16
CA ARG A 35 1.06 12.92 -12.46
C ARG A 35 2.32 12.47 -13.21
N THR A 36 3.40 13.24 -13.12
CA THR A 36 4.68 12.89 -13.75
C THR A 36 5.30 11.68 -13.08
N GLN A 37 5.25 11.59 -11.75
CA GLN A 37 5.72 10.45 -10.98
C GLN A 37 4.92 9.18 -11.27
N GLU A 38 3.60 9.28 -11.36
CA GLU A 38 2.73 8.16 -11.76
C GLU A 38 3.05 7.65 -13.17
N ALA A 39 3.20 8.55 -14.13
CA ALA A 39 3.57 8.20 -15.50
C ALA A 39 4.97 7.56 -15.56
N PHE A 40 5.93 8.11 -14.82
CA PHE A 40 7.29 7.58 -14.71
C PHE A 40 7.28 6.16 -14.13
N LEU A 41 6.58 5.94 -13.01
CA LEU A 41 6.50 4.62 -12.37
C LEU A 41 5.83 3.59 -13.26
N SER A 42 4.76 3.96 -13.95
CA SER A 42 4.04 3.08 -14.87
C SER A 42 4.94 2.66 -16.03
N GLU A 43 5.68 3.60 -16.61
CA GLU A 43 6.59 3.32 -17.72
C GLU A 43 7.82 2.51 -17.26
N LEU A 44 8.39 2.85 -16.10
CA LEU A 44 9.47 2.08 -15.50
C LEU A 44 9.04 0.63 -15.24
N GLY A 45 7.86 0.43 -14.64
CA GLY A 45 7.31 -0.90 -14.43
C GLY A 45 7.15 -1.66 -15.75
N ARG A 46 6.52 -1.05 -16.75
CA ARG A 46 6.31 -1.65 -18.06
C ARG A 46 7.63 -2.09 -18.72
N GLN A 47 8.68 -1.27 -18.62
CA GLN A 47 10.00 -1.56 -19.20
C GLN A 47 10.64 -2.81 -18.57
N TYR A 48 10.40 -3.06 -17.30
CA TYR A 48 10.99 -4.17 -16.54
C TYR A 48 10.02 -5.33 -16.25
N GLY A 49 8.85 -5.32 -16.89
CA GLY A 49 7.88 -6.42 -16.82
C GLY A 49 7.02 -6.41 -15.56
N HIS A 50 6.97 -5.29 -14.85
CA HIS A 50 6.09 -5.09 -13.70
C HIS A 50 4.87 -4.27 -14.06
N ASN A 51 3.69 -4.72 -13.64
CA ASN A 51 2.47 -3.92 -13.72
C ASN A 51 2.33 -3.11 -12.42
N VAL A 52 2.38 -1.78 -12.50
CA VAL A 52 2.21 -0.89 -11.36
C VAL A 52 0.78 -0.38 -11.33
N ASP A 53 -0.05 -0.95 -10.47
CA ASP A 53 -1.45 -0.53 -10.29
C ASP A 53 -1.57 0.50 -9.17
N LEU A 54 -1.39 1.78 -9.50
CA LEU A 54 -1.51 2.87 -8.52
C LEU A 54 -2.97 3.17 -8.12
N SER A 55 -3.97 2.58 -8.79
CA SER A 55 -5.37 2.75 -8.42
C SER A 55 -5.73 2.13 -7.06
N VAL A 56 -4.88 1.27 -6.52
CA VAL A 56 -5.04 0.68 -5.18
C VAL A 56 -4.35 1.49 -4.08
N ILE A 57 -3.75 2.63 -4.44
CA ILE A 57 -3.06 3.52 -3.51
C ILE A 57 -3.91 4.77 -3.30
N THR A 58 -4.37 4.96 -2.07
CA THR A 58 -5.14 6.15 -1.71
C THR A 58 -4.25 7.38 -1.64
N ARG A 59 -4.86 8.55 -1.81
CA ARG A 59 -4.14 9.83 -1.71
C ARG A 59 -3.50 10.01 -0.33
N ALA A 60 -4.21 9.70 0.74
CA ALA A 60 -3.67 9.80 2.10
C ALA A 60 -2.43 8.92 2.29
N ARG A 61 -2.45 7.69 1.74
CA ARG A 61 -1.29 6.78 1.80
C ARG A 61 -0.10 7.32 1.02
N MET A 62 -0.32 7.83 -0.20
CA MET A 62 0.75 8.44 -1.00
C MET A 62 1.38 9.62 -0.27
N VAL A 63 0.56 10.52 0.29
CA VAL A 63 1.04 11.68 1.05
C VAL A 63 1.82 11.25 2.28
N SER A 64 1.31 10.28 3.06
CA SER A 64 2.00 9.75 4.25
C SER A 64 3.37 9.16 3.90
N ALA A 65 3.45 8.35 2.84
CA ALA A 65 4.71 7.77 2.38
C ALA A 65 5.70 8.83 1.88
N SER A 66 5.22 9.87 1.18
CA SER A 66 6.03 10.98 0.71
C SER A 66 6.62 11.80 1.85
N ILE A 67 5.83 12.09 2.90
CA ILE A 67 6.30 12.78 4.10
C ILE A 67 7.37 11.95 4.81
N ALA A 68 7.12 10.67 5.02
CA ALA A 68 8.07 9.76 5.66
C ALA A 68 9.40 9.69 4.89
N GLY A 69 9.36 9.55 3.56
CA GLY A 69 10.55 9.51 2.70
C GLY A 69 11.30 10.85 2.63
N THR A 70 10.61 11.99 2.84
CA THR A 70 11.27 13.31 2.92
C THR A 70 12.01 13.49 4.25
N GLN A 71 11.46 12.94 5.34
CA GLN A 71 12.07 12.99 6.68
C GLN A 71 13.23 12.00 6.81
N ASP A 72 13.09 10.82 6.22
CA ASP A 72 14.08 9.75 6.19
C ASP A 72 14.09 9.11 4.79
N PRO A 73 15.10 9.39 3.95
CA PRO A 73 15.19 8.83 2.59
C PRO A 73 15.19 7.30 2.51
N ASP A 74 15.63 6.63 3.58
CA ASP A 74 15.63 5.18 3.67
C ASP A 74 14.34 4.60 4.30
N HIS A 75 13.36 5.44 4.64
CA HIS A 75 12.11 5.01 5.22
C HIS A 75 11.35 4.05 4.29
N PRO A 76 10.89 2.88 4.78
CA PRO A 76 10.34 1.82 3.94
C PRO A 76 8.93 2.09 3.38
N ALA A 77 8.26 3.17 3.78
CA ALA A 77 6.86 3.44 3.44
C ALA A 77 6.60 3.47 1.92
N MET A 78 7.50 4.10 1.15
CA MET A 78 7.34 4.18 -0.31
C MET A 78 7.56 2.83 -0.99
N ALA A 79 8.54 2.06 -0.53
CA ALA A 79 8.77 0.70 -1.01
C ALA A 79 7.58 -0.22 -0.69
N ALA A 80 7.03 -0.13 0.53
CA ALA A 80 5.84 -0.90 0.92
C ALA A 80 4.61 -0.53 0.09
N LEU A 81 4.40 0.76 -0.20
CA LEU A 81 3.35 1.24 -1.09
C LEU A 81 3.51 0.65 -2.49
N LEU A 82 4.70 0.70 -3.08
CA LEU A 82 4.95 0.15 -4.40
C LEU A 82 4.88 -1.38 -4.44
N THR A 83 5.24 -2.07 -3.36
CA THR A 83 5.02 -3.53 -3.25
C THR A 83 3.54 -3.86 -3.38
N ASP A 84 2.66 -3.11 -2.72
CA ASP A 84 1.21 -3.31 -2.83
C ASP A 84 0.69 -3.01 -4.24
N ALA A 85 1.26 -2.03 -4.93
CA ALA A 85 0.88 -1.66 -6.30
C ALA A 85 1.41 -2.63 -7.37
N THR A 86 2.52 -3.34 -7.09
CA THR A 86 3.19 -4.22 -8.08
C THR A 86 2.94 -5.71 -7.86
N ALA A 87 2.68 -6.14 -6.63
CA ALA A 87 2.38 -7.54 -6.32
C ALA A 87 0.92 -7.87 -6.65
N PRO A 88 0.62 -8.73 -7.65
CA PRO A 88 -0.74 -8.91 -8.15
C PRO A 88 -1.76 -9.39 -7.11
N ALA A 89 -1.31 -10.21 -6.14
CA ALA A 89 -2.18 -10.70 -5.06
C ALA A 89 -2.57 -9.58 -4.10
N ARG A 90 -1.60 -8.70 -3.73
CA ARG A 90 -1.81 -7.56 -2.84
C ARG A 90 -2.68 -6.50 -3.50
N ALA A 91 -2.39 -6.12 -4.74
CA ALA A 91 -3.18 -5.17 -5.50
C ALA A 91 -4.65 -5.63 -5.62
N ARG A 92 -4.87 -6.92 -5.89
CA ARG A 92 -6.21 -7.49 -5.98
C ARG A 92 -6.96 -7.46 -4.65
N ALA A 93 -6.30 -7.82 -3.55
CA ALA A 93 -6.88 -7.77 -2.21
C ALA A 93 -7.27 -6.35 -1.81
N LEU A 94 -6.41 -5.36 -2.06
CA LEU A 94 -6.70 -3.94 -1.82
C LEU A 94 -7.86 -3.45 -2.68
N LYS A 95 -7.90 -3.79 -3.96
CA LYS A 95 -8.98 -3.37 -4.88
C LYS A 95 -10.33 -3.87 -4.41
N GLU A 96 -10.43 -5.15 -4.04
CA GLU A 96 -11.66 -5.75 -3.51
C GLU A 96 -12.06 -5.09 -2.18
N LEU A 97 -11.09 -4.87 -1.27
CA LEU A 97 -11.35 -4.20 -0.01
C LEU A 97 -11.83 -2.76 -0.21
N MET A 98 -11.21 -2.00 -1.09
CA MET A 98 -11.60 -0.61 -1.39
C MET A 98 -13.01 -0.54 -1.99
N GLN A 99 -13.39 -1.51 -2.82
CA GLN A 99 -14.76 -1.62 -3.32
C GLN A 99 -15.76 -1.90 -2.20
N ASP A 100 -15.42 -2.79 -1.27
CA ASP A 100 -16.27 -3.09 -0.11
C ASP A 100 -16.43 -1.87 0.81
N LEU A 101 -15.34 -1.20 1.16
CA LEU A 101 -15.35 0.00 2.02
C LEU A 101 -16.02 1.22 1.37
N GLY A 102 -15.94 1.33 0.04
CA GLY A 102 -16.55 2.41 -0.75
C GLY A 102 -18.03 2.19 -1.05
N SER A 103 -18.59 1.02 -0.71
CA SER A 103 -19.98 0.66 -0.94
C SER A 103 -20.74 0.57 0.39
N GLY A 104 -22.01 0.96 0.38
CA GLY A 104 -22.90 0.80 1.52
C GLY A 104 -23.14 2.09 2.33
N PRO A 105 -24.01 2.00 3.37
CA PRO A 105 -24.48 3.18 4.10
C PRO A 105 -23.41 3.84 4.99
N ALA A 106 -22.29 3.13 5.25
CA ALA A 106 -21.15 3.63 6.03
C ALA A 106 -19.93 3.97 5.13
N ALA A 107 -20.14 4.12 3.82
CA ALA A 107 -19.07 4.46 2.88
C ALA A 107 -18.35 5.76 3.30
N ARG A 108 -17.02 5.72 3.30
CA ARG A 108 -16.15 6.86 3.63
C ARG A 108 -15.37 7.27 2.37
N PRO A 109 -14.97 8.55 2.24
CA PRO A 109 -14.03 8.94 1.20
C PRO A 109 -12.72 8.15 1.35
N LEU A 110 -12.46 7.22 0.42
CA LEU A 110 -11.30 6.33 0.52
C LEU A 110 -9.98 7.08 0.43
N ASP A 111 -9.95 8.17 -0.32
CA ASP A 111 -8.75 9.00 -0.50
C ASP A 111 -8.23 9.64 0.79
N ASP A 112 -9.09 9.76 1.80
CA ASP A 112 -8.74 10.30 3.11
C ASP A 112 -8.21 9.22 4.08
N LEU A 113 -8.20 7.95 3.66
CA LEU A 113 -7.78 6.82 4.48
C LEU A 113 -6.43 6.27 4.01
N VAL A 114 -5.55 5.98 4.96
CA VAL A 114 -4.37 5.14 4.70
C VAL A 114 -4.85 3.68 4.65
N ILE A 115 -4.79 3.06 3.47
CA ILE A 115 -5.18 1.65 3.27
C ILE A 115 -3.97 0.90 2.72
N ARG A 116 -3.58 -0.18 3.38
CA ARG A 116 -2.41 -0.98 3.02
C ARG A 116 -2.63 -2.47 3.29
N THR A 117 -1.79 -3.31 2.71
CA THR A 117 -1.70 -4.70 3.17
C THR A 117 -0.79 -4.80 4.39
N ALA A 118 -0.97 -5.86 5.16
CA ALA A 118 -0.07 -6.20 6.24
C ALA A 118 1.30 -6.65 5.70
N ALA A 119 2.36 -6.32 6.44
CA ALA A 119 3.71 -6.79 6.14
C ALA A 119 3.94 -8.21 6.69
N PRO A 120 4.81 -9.02 6.08
CA PRO A 120 5.22 -10.29 6.66
C PRO A 120 5.85 -10.10 8.04
N GLY A 121 5.44 -10.87 9.02
CA GLY A 121 5.91 -10.78 10.40
C GLY A 121 5.36 -9.60 11.20
N GLU A 122 4.37 -8.88 10.67
CA GLU A 122 3.73 -7.77 11.38
C GLU A 122 2.68 -8.27 12.36
N THR A 123 2.65 -7.71 13.57
CA THR A 123 1.51 -7.86 14.48
C THR A 123 0.48 -6.77 14.17
N VAL A 124 -0.67 -7.16 13.65
CA VAL A 124 -1.78 -6.26 13.38
C VAL A 124 -2.75 -6.24 14.55
N SER A 125 -2.98 -5.05 15.12
CA SER A 125 -3.81 -4.85 16.29
C SER A 125 -4.83 -3.74 15.99
N GLY A 126 -6.13 -4.08 16.01
CA GLY A 126 -7.17 -3.12 15.64
C GLY A 126 -8.59 -3.69 15.68
N ILE A 127 -9.55 -2.88 15.26
CA ILE A 127 -10.95 -3.26 15.17
C ILE A 127 -11.22 -3.93 13.83
N PHE A 128 -11.70 -5.17 13.86
CA PHE A 128 -12.15 -5.87 12.65
C PHE A 128 -13.38 -5.19 12.06
N LYS A 129 -13.31 -4.76 10.81
CA LYS A 129 -14.37 -3.97 10.14
C LYS A 129 -15.18 -4.81 9.14
N SER A 130 -14.47 -5.52 8.24
CA SER A 130 -15.10 -6.30 7.19
C SER A 130 -14.20 -7.43 6.71
N ARG A 131 -14.79 -8.32 5.94
CA ARG A 131 -14.09 -9.43 5.28
C ARG A 131 -14.54 -9.53 3.84
N THR A 132 -13.57 -9.56 2.96
CA THR A 132 -13.74 -9.86 1.53
C THR A 132 -13.40 -11.33 1.23
N SER A 133 -13.37 -11.70 -0.03
CA SER A 133 -12.93 -13.05 -0.42
C SER A 133 -11.42 -13.25 -0.23
N LEU A 134 -10.63 -12.17 -0.30
CA LEU A 134 -9.15 -12.20 -0.27
C LEU A 134 -8.57 -11.72 1.04
N SER A 135 -9.24 -10.81 1.77
CA SER A 135 -8.68 -10.18 2.97
C SER A 135 -9.71 -9.88 4.04
N GLY A 136 -9.25 -9.72 5.29
CA GLY A 136 -9.98 -9.04 6.37
C GLY A 136 -9.43 -7.64 6.57
N ALA A 137 -10.30 -6.68 6.87
CA ALA A 137 -9.96 -5.30 7.17
C ALA A 137 -9.89 -5.06 8.66
N PHE A 138 -8.77 -4.49 9.12
CA PHE A 138 -8.57 -4.04 10.50
C PHE A 138 -8.37 -2.52 10.53
N GLU A 139 -9.22 -1.81 11.26
CA GLU A 139 -9.03 -0.39 11.55
C GLU A 139 -8.05 -0.26 12.70
N THR A 140 -6.92 0.36 12.41
CA THR A 140 -5.84 0.66 13.36
C THR A 140 -5.72 2.17 13.55
N PRO A 141 -4.95 2.67 14.54
CA PRO A 141 -4.68 4.10 14.68
C PRO A 141 -4.06 4.74 13.42
N ASP A 142 -3.30 3.96 12.64
CA ASP A 142 -2.57 4.43 11.46
C ASP A 142 -3.34 4.24 10.14
N GLY A 143 -4.56 3.70 10.19
CA GLY A 143 -5.37 3.46 9.00
C GLY A 143 -5.97 2.06 8.93
N ILE A 144 -6.29 1.60 7.73
CA ILE A 144 -6.87 0.29 7.50
C ILE A 144 -5.82 -0.67 6.97
N VAL A 145 -5.70 -1.82 7.62
CA VAL A 145 -4.77 -2.89 7.24
C VAL A 145 -5.55 -4.06 6.68
N ALA A 146 -5.25 -4.44 5.45
CA ALA A 146 -5.75 -5.65 4.81
C ALA A 146 -4.87 -6.84 5.17
N VAL A 147 -5.46 -7.83 5.83
CA VAL A 147 -4.80 -9.08 6.22
C VAL A 147 -5.31 -10.22 5.35
N PRO A 148 -4.46 -11.08 4.76
CA PRO A 148 -4.90 -12.20 3.96
C PRO A 148 -5.87 -13.11 4.71
N VAL A 149 -6.92 -13.61 4.02
CA VAL A 149 -7.92 -14.50 4.64
C VAL A 149 -7.30 -15.75 5.26
N ALA A 150 -6.19 -16.24 4.68
CA ALA A 150 -5.47 -17.41 5.21
C ALA A 150 -4.97 -17.19 6.64
N ASP A 151 -4.55 -15.96 6.96
CA ASP A 151 -3.94 -15.60 8.23
C ASP A 151 -4.99 -15.23 9.29
N LEU A 152 -6.23 -14.93 8.89
CA LEU A 152 -7.32 -14.58 9.82
C LEU A 152 -7.67 -15.70 10.83
N ARG A 153 -7.27 -16.93 10.57
CA ARG A 153 -7.48 -18.07 11.47
C ARG A 153 -6.73 -17.92 12.78
N ASN A 154 -5.65 -17.17 12.78
CA ASN A 154 -4.77 -16.93 13.92
C ASN A 154 -5.19 -15.72 14.76
N ALA A 155 -6.26 -15.00 14.34
CA ALA A 155 -6.70 -13.81 15.03
C ALA A 155 -7.28 -14.13 16.40
N VAL A 156 -6.70 -13.56 17.45
CA VAL A 156 -7.24 -13.63 18.81
C VAL A 156 -8.21 -12.48 18.99
N ARG A 157 -9.50 -12.80 19.15
CA ARG A 157 -10.54 -11.80 19.40
C ARG A 157 -10.51 -11.35 20.85
N GLN A 158 -10.64 -10.03 21.05
CA GLN A 158 -10.82 -9.40 22.35
C GLN A 158 -12.19 -8.72 22.42
N ASP A 159 -12.57 -8.21 23.58
CA ASP A 159 -13.83 -7.51 23.76
C ASP A 159 -13.95 -6.27 22.87
N GLY A 160 -15.19 -5.96 22.42
CA GLY A 160 -15.47 -4.79 21.59
C GLY A 160 -15.10 -4.91 20.10
N GLY A 161 -14.87 -6.15 19.59
CA GLY A 161 -14.50 -6.37 18.19
C GLY A 161 -13.03 -6.10 17.87
N TYR A 162 -12.22 -5.82 18.88
CA TYR A 162 -10.79 -5.70 18.78
C TYR A 162 -10.15 -7.07 18.54
N ALA A 163 -9.16 -7.13 17.68
CA ALA A 163 -8.41 -8.36 17.44
C ALA A 163 -6.92 -8.07 17.29
N VAL A 164 -6.11 -9.04 17.73
CA VAL A 164 -4.66 -9.05 17.55
C VAL A 164 -4.30 -10.24 16.69
N LEU A 165 -3.44 -10.02 15.72
CA LEU A 165 -3.02 -11.03 14.77
C LEU A 165 -1.53 -10.90 14.50
N ASP A 166 -0.78 -11.99 14.72
CA ASP A 166 0.62 -12.13 14.35
C ASP A 166 0.73 -12.84 13.00
N LEU A 167 1.45 -12.23 12.04
CA LEU A 167 1.57 -12.67 10.65
C LEU A 167 2.92 -13.32 10.36
#